data_d19548455a70b6f96f2b76cf81c165f0
#
_entry.id   d19548455a70b6f96f2b76cf81c165f0
#
_cell.length_a   1.000
_cell.length_b   1.000
_cell.length_c   1.000
_cell.angle_alpha   90.00
_cell.angle_beta   90.00
_cell.angle_gamma   90.00
#
_symmetry.space_group_name_H-M   'P 1'
#
loop_
_entity.id
_entity.type
_entity.pdbx_description
1 polymer ?
#
loop_
_entity_poly.entity_id
_entity_poly.type
_entity_poly.pdbx_seq_one_letter_code
_entity_poly.pdbx_strand_id
1 'polypeptide(L)'
;GYNSKGNLVYTIDANNHITNYTYGLRDTTFTFPDQIINAKGYTANNFYDLGTGNLLNISDPNGFLTNYSYDVFGRIIKEIRPYDSFALPTKSYTYEYDGIPPEEIKTSLREDSGTSNTFDTYEFYDGFNNIIQIKTEAENNKQIVEDTFYDNLKRIASKSNKYLTSFF
;
A
#
# COMPACT_ATOMS: atom_id res chain seq x y z
N GLY A 1 11.29 -19.89 -13.97
CA GLY A 1 10.64 -21.08 -14.55
C GLY A 1 9.19 -21.20 -14.15
N TYR A 2 8.44 -21.98 -14.91
CA TYR A 2 7.00 -22.16 -14.73
C TYR A 2 6.67 -23.66 -14.57
N ASN A 3 5.59 -23.96 -13.83
CA ASN A 3 5.06 -25.32 -13.72
C ASN A 3 4.08 -25.64 -14.86
N SER A 4 3.53 -26.87 -14.85
CA SER A 4 2.55 -27.34 -15.87
C SER A 4 1.22 -26.59 -15.84
N LYS A 5 0.92 -25.84 -14.78
CA LYS A 5 -0.28 -24.98 -14.65
C LYS A 5 -0.03 -23.55 -15.13
N GLY A 6 1.21 -23.21 -15.56
CA GLY A 6 1.60 -21.87 -15.97
C GLY A 6 2.02 -20.95 -14.83
N ASN A 7 2.09 -21.44 -13.59
CA ASN A 7 2.50 -20.62 -12.45
C ASN A 7 4.03 -20.47 -12.40
N LEU A 8 4.49 -19.26 -12.07
CA LEU A 8 5.89 -18.96 -11.86
C LEU A 8 6.39 -19.66 -10.60
N VAL A 9 7.32 -20.63 -10.74
CA VAL A 9 7.83 -21.40 -9.59
C VAL A 9 9.22 -20.99 -9.15
N TYR A 10 9.99 -20.31 -10.00
CA TYR A 10 11.24 -19.67 -9.60
C TYR A 10 11.64 -18.53 -10.54
N THR A 11 12.39 -17.57 -10.01
CA THR A 11 13.14 -16.57 -10.77
C THR A 11 14.63 -16.72 -10.49
N ILE A 12 15.47 -16.32 -11.46
CA ILE A 12 16.93 -16.24 -11.32
C ILE A 12 17.33 -14.82 -11.68
N ASP A 13 18.07 -14.14 -10.79
CA ASP A 13 18.61 -12.82 -11.06
C ASP A 13 19.92 -12.88 -11.86
N ALA A 14 20.47 -11.70 -12.22
CA ALA A 14 21.72 -11.60 -12.98
C ALA A 14 22.96 -12.18 -12.26
N ASN A 15 22.88 -12.38 -10.94
CA ASN A 15 23.93 -12.97 -10.12
C ASN A 15 23.69 -14.47 -9.83
N ASN A 16 22.74 -15.09 -10.53
CA ASN A 16 22.31 -16.47 -10.34
C ASN A 16 21.67 -16.78 -8.97
N HIS A 17 21.13 -15.78 -8.28
CA HIS A 17 20.35 -16.02 -7.07
C HIS A 17 18.94 -16.47 -7.45
N ILE A 18 18.49 -17.56 -6.82
CA ILE A 18 17.19 -18.16 -7.10
C ILE A 18 16.19 -17.72 -6.01
N THR A 19 15.02 -17.26 -6.45
CA THR A 19 13.83 -17.09 -5.58
C THR A 19 12.79 -18.10 -6.01
N ASN A 20 12.31 -18.91 -5.07
CA ASN A 20 11.31 -19.94 -5.30
C ASN A 20 9.92 -19.50 -4.81
N TYR A 21 8.87 -19.92 -5.54
CA TYR A 21 7.48 -19.67 -5.24
C TYR A 21 6.74 -21.00 -5.11
N THR A 22 6.03 -21.20 -3.99
CA THR A 22 5.26 -22.40 -3.72
C THR A 22 3.76 -22.07 -3.71
N TYR A 23 2.97 -22.93 -4.32
CA TYR A 23 1.52 -22.81 -4.43
C TYR A 23 0.86 -24.07 -3.88
N GLY A 24 -0.37 -23.94 -3.40
CA GLY A 24 -1.19 -25.10 -3.02
C GLY A 24 -0.93 -25.60 -1.62
N LEU A 25 -0.21 -24.86 -0.77
CA LEU A 25 -0.05 -25.20 0.64
C LEU A 25 -1.32 -24.87 1.45
N ARG A 26 -2.01 -23.78 1.07
CA ARG A 26 -3.24 -23.28 1.70
C ARG A 26 -4.34 -23.07 0.68
N ASP A 27 -3.98 -22.56 -0.49
CA ASP A 27 -4.88 -22.35 -1.64
C ASP A 27 -4.82 -23.56 -2.58
N THR A 28 -5.82 -24.44 -2.50
CA THR A 28 -5.93 -25.61 -3.39
C THR A 28 -6.24 -25.25 -4.84
N THR A 29 -6.55 -23.99 -5.14
CA THR A 29 -6.74 -23.48 -6.51
C THR A 29 -5.42 -23.23 -7.22
N PHE A 30 -4.31 -23.12 -6.48
CA PHE A 30 -2.98 -22.81 -6.97
C PHE A 30 -2.91 -21.45 -7.68
N THR A 31 -3.74 -20.49 -7.28
CA THR A 31 -3.84 -19.18 -7.93
C THR A 31 -2.75 -18.23 -7.42
N PHE A 32 -2.49 -18.25 -6.10
CA PHE A 32 -1.56 -17.33 -5.45
C PHE A 32 -0.38 -18.06 -4.81
N PRO A 33 0.84 -17.47 -4.79
CA PRO A 33 1.98 -18.08 -4.12
C PRO A 33 1.82 -18.00 -2.59
N ASP A 34 1.62 -19.16 -1.96
CA ASP A 34 1.51 -19.30 -0.50
C ASP A 34 2.82 -19.01 0.22
N GLN A 35 3.95 -19.26 -0.47
CA GLN A 35 5.26 -19.15 0.14
C GLN A 35 6.29 -18.68 -0.88
N ILE A 36 7.19 -17.80 -0.42
CA ILE A 36 8.30 -17.27 -1.22
C ILE A 36 9.58 -17.53 -0.44
N ILE A 37 10.56 -18.21 -1.08
CA ILE A 37 11.86 -18.53 -0.48
C ILE A 37 12.94 -17.85 -1.31
N ASN A 38 13.71 -16.94 -0.70
CA ASN A 38 14.81 -16.26 -1.40
C ASN A 38 16.07 -17.14 -1.46
N ALA A 39 17.10 -16.66 -2.18
CA ALA A 39 18.36 -17.39 -2.38
C ALA A 39 19.13 -17.69 -1.09
N LYS A 40 18.84 -16.99 0.02
CA LYS A 40 19.44 -17.27 1.34
C LYS A 40 18.64 -18.27 2.16
N GLY A 41 17.53 -18.81 1.62
CA GLY A 41 16.64 -19.70 2.32
C GLY A 41 15.64 -19.03 3.25
N TYR A 42 15.57 -17.70 3.25
CA TYR A 42 14.57 -16.97 4.04
C TYR A 42 13.19 -17.12 3.42
N THR A 43 12.24 -17.50 4.26
CA THR A 43 10.88 -17.86 3.87
C THR A 43 9.89 -16.78 4.32
N ALA A 44 9.12 -16.24 3.39
CA ALA A 44 7.92 -15.45 3.66
C ALA A 44 6.68 -16.28 3.32
N ASN A 45 5.63 -16.20 4.15
CA ASN A 45 4.36 -16.87 3.91
C ASN A 45 3.26 -15.84 3.67
N ASN A 46 2.46 -16.08 2.64
CA ASN A 46 1.36 -15.21 2.23
C ASN A 46 0.03 -15.89 2.48
N PHE A 47 -0.98 -15.11 2.87
CA PHE A 47 -2.34 -15.56 3.10
C PHE A 47 -3.29 -14.66 2.33
N TYR A 48 -4.12 -15.26 1.50
CA TYR A 48 -5.04 -14.53 0.61
C TYR A 48 -6.50 -14.83 0.94
N ASP A 49 -7.36 -13.86 0.71
CA ASP A 49 -8.78 -14.10 0.57
C ASP A 49 -9.03 -14.71 -0.82
N LEU A 50 -9.47 -15.97 -0.85
CA LEU A 50 -9.63 -16.70 -2.10
C LEU A 50 -10.82 -16.22 -2.95
N GLY A 51 -11.78 -15.51 -2.35
CA GLY A 51 -12.92 -14.94 -3.05
C GLY A 51 -12.59 -13.67 -3.81
N THR A 52 -11.71 -12.83 -3.23
CA THR A 52 -11.34 -11.52 -3.79
C THR A 52 -9.93 -11.48 -4.35
N GLY A 53 -9.06 -12.41 -3.94
CA GLY A 53 -7.62 -12.39 -4.27
C GLY A 53 -6.81 -11.42 -3.40
N ASN A 54 -7.41 -10.76 -2.43
CA ASN A 54 -6.73 -9.81 -1.58
C ASN A 54 -5.76 -10.51 -0.62
N LEU A 55 -4.56 -9.94 -0.47
CA LEU A 55 -3.56 -10.43 0.47
C LEU A 55 -3.95 -10.05 1.90
N LEU A 56 -4.36 -11.02 2.72
CA LEU A 56 -4.80 -10.77 4.10
C LEU A 56 -3.64 -10.51 5.06
N ASN A 57 -2.57 -11.30 4.93
CA ASN A 57 -1.36 -11.09 5.72
C ASN A 57 -0.12 -11.72 5.08
N ILE A 58 1.03 -11.25 5.53
CA ILE A 58 2.36 -11.79 5.24
C ILE A 58 3.04 -12.12 6.56
N SER A 59 3.58 -13.34 6.68
CA SER A 59 4.56 -13.66 7.72
C SER A 59 5.97 -13.53 7.14
N ASP A 60 6.81 -12.70 7.77
CA ASP A 60 8.22 -12.57 7.40
C ASP A 60 9.03 -13.80 7.82
N PRO A 61 10.33 -13.91 7.45
CA PRO A 61 11.19 -15.02 7.84
C PRO A 61 11.40 -15.19 9.36
N ASN A 62 11.14 -14.16 10.15
CA ASN A 62 11.22 -14.21 11.62
C ASN A 62 9.89 -14.58 12.27
N GLY A 63 8.83 -14.79 11.45
CA GLY A 63 7.50 -15.12 11.93
C GLY A 63 6.64 -13.90 12.28
N PHE A 64 7.12 -12.67 12.05
CA PHE A 64 6.32 -11.47 12.28
C PHE A 64 5.26 -11.30 11.19
N LEU A 65 4.02 -10.98 11.63
CA LEU A 65 2.87 -10.80 10.75
C LEU A 65 2.65 -9.33 10.44
N THR A 66 2.49 -9.01 9.15
CA THR A 66 1.86 -7.78 8.67
C THR A 66 0.48 -8.13 8.14
N ASN A 67 -0.57 -7.50 8.68
CA ASN A 67 -1.95 -7.74 8.28
C ASN A 67 -2.48 -6.57 7.45
N TYR A 68 -3.41 -6.87 6.55
CA TYR A 68 -4.07 -5.90 5.69
C TYR A 68 -5.58 -6.01 5.86
N SER A 69 -6.29 -4.91 5.75
CA SER A 69 -7.73 -4.90 5.62
C SER A 69 -8.17 -4.04 4.44
N TYR A 70 -9.33 -4.38 3.89
CA TYR A 70 -9.84 -3.83 2.64
C TYR A 70 -11.26 -3.34 2.81
N ASP A 71 -11.65 -2.37 1.98
CA ASP A 71 -13.04 -1.98 1.83
C ASP A 71 -13.79 -2.93 0.87
N VAL A 72 -15.07 -2.64 0.66
CA VAL A 72 -15.94 -3.43 -0.23
C VAL A 72 -15.52 -3.39 -1.71
N PHE A 73 -14.68 -2.45 -2.10
CA PHE A 73 -14.13 -2.32 -3.45
C PHE A 73 -12.76 -2.98 -3.61
N GLY A 74 -12.22 -3.60 -2.55
CA GLY A 74 -10.91 -4.22 -2.54
C GLY A 74 -9.73 -3.25 -2.40
N ARG A 75 -9.98 -2.00 -1.98
CA ARG A 75 -8.90 -1.02 -1.69
C ARG A 75 -8.40 -1.24 -0.27
N ILE A 76 -7.08 -1.17 -0.06
CA ILE A 76 -6.47 -1.27 1.27
C ILE A 76 -6.94 -0.11 2.13
N ILE A 77 -7.49 -0.40 3.32
CA ILE A 77 -7.86 0.62 4.31
C ILE A 77 -6.96 0.60 5.54
N LYS A 78 -6.28 -0.52 5.83
CA LYS A 78 -5.32 -0.61 6.93
C LYS A 78 -4.16 -1.55 6.61
N GLU A 79 -2.96 -1.16 7.06
CA GLU A 79 -1.78 -1.99 7.20
C GLU A 79 -1.41 -2.04 8.69
N ILE A 80 -1.30 -3.24 9.25
CA ILE A 80 -1.02 -3.46 10.68
C ILE A 80 0.26 -4.28 10.76
N ARG A 81 1.37 -3.64 11.12
CA ARG A 81 2.67 -4.28 11.33
C ARG A 81 2.77 -4.86 12.73
N PRO A 82 3.80 -5.69 13.00
CA PRO A 82 4.07 -6.19 14.35
C PRO A 82 4.07 -5.07 15.40
N TYR A 83 3.50 -5.37 16.57
CA TYR A 83 3.33 -4.46 17.72
C TYR A 83 2.22 -3.42 17.59
N ASP A 84 1.60 -3.27 16.42
CA ASP A 84 0.41 -2.45 16.21
C ASP A 84 -0.87 -3.31 16.26
N SER A 85 -2.03 -2.66 16.28
CA SER A 85 -3.32 -3.33 16.39
C SER A 85 -4.31 -2.85 15.33
N PHE A 86 -5.42 -3.57 15.17
CA PHE A 86 -6.50 -3.15 14.27
C PHE A 86 -7.11 -1.79 14.66
N ALA A 87 -7.18 -1.49 15.96
CA ALA A 87 -7.66 -0.20 16.46
C ALA A 87 -6.64 0.92 16.24
N LEU A 88 -5.34 0.57 16.30
CA LEU A 88 -4.21 1.46 16.13
C LEU A 88 -3.29 0.89 15.03
N PRO A 89 -3.68 0.97 13.73
CA PRO A 89 -2.91 0.40 12.63
C PRO A 89 -1.65 1.22 12.36
N THR A 90 -0.62 0.59 11.81
CA THR A 90 0.62 1.27 11.38
C THR A 90 0.31 2.33 10.33
N LYS A 91 -0.58 1.99 9.39
CA LYS A 91 -1.02 2.88 8.31
C LYS A 91 -2.50 2.69 8.04
N SER A 92 -3.22 3.78 7.85
CA SER A 92 -4.61 3.73 7.41
C SER A 92 -4.86 4.65 6.25
N TYR A 93 -5.88 4.29 5.45
CA TYR A 93 -6.31 5.05 4.29
C TYR A 93 -7.80 5.35 4.40
N THR A 94 -8.15 6.60 4.14
CA THR A 94 -9.54 7.04 3.99
C THR A 94 -9.70 7.53 2.56
N TYR A 95 -10.76 7.08 1.91
CA TYR A 95 -11.09 7.43 0.53
C TYR A 95 -12.39 8.23 0.53
N GLU A 96 -12.30 9.49 0.18
CA GLU A 96 -13.47 10.37 0.03
C GLU A 96 -13.73 10.58 -1.46
N TYR A 97 -14.57 9.68 -2.01
CA TYR A 97 -14.99 9.68 -3.40
C TYR A 97 -16.51 9.88 -3.45
N ASP A 98 -16.95 11.13 -3.47
CA ASP A 98 -18.36 11.50 -3.55
C ASP A 98 -18.85 11.78 -4.99
N GLY A 99 -17.94 11.70 -5.97
CA GLY A 99 -18.18 11.96 -7.37
C GLY A 99 -18.10 13.45 -7.74
N ILE A 100 -17.66 14.30 -6.81
CA ILE A 100 -17.49 15.75 -7.03
C ILE A 100 -16.01 16.11 -6.81
N PRO A 101 -15.22 16.30 -7.87
CA PRO A 101 -13.82 16.66 -7.72
C PRO A 101 -13.62 17.99 -6.96
N PRO A 102 -12.53 18.10 -6.17
CA PRO A 102 -11.47 17.12 -6.02
C PRO A 102 -11.83 15.96 -5.09
N GLU A 103 -11.58 14.74 -5.55
CA GLU A 103 -11.63 13.54 -4.72
C GLU A 103 -10.41 13.49 -3.79
N GLU A 104 -10.53 12.91 -2.60
CA GLU A 104 -9.46 12.89 -1.61
C GLU A 104 -9.08 11.47 -1.19
N ILE A 105 -7.77 11.24 -1.05
CA ILE A 105 -7.22 10.10 -0.32
C ILE A 105 -6.40 10.64 0.85
N LYS A 106 -6.85 10.35 2.06
CA LYS A 106 -6.07 10.59 3.27
C LYS A 106 -5.27 9.34 3.61
N THR A 107 -3.97 9.51 3.82
CA THR A 107 -3.07 8.50 4.38
C THR A 107 -2.63 8.95 5.76
N SER A 108 -2.88 8.12 6.79
CA SER A 108 -2.41 8.35 8.16
C SER A 108 -1.34 7.33 8.50
N LEU A 109 -0.13 7.78 8.73
CA LEU A 109 1.00 6.96 9.18
C LEU A 109 1.20 7.15 10.68
N ARG A 110 1.20 6.07 11.44
CA ARG A 110 1.44 6.12 12.89
C ARG A 110 2.87 6.55 13.17
N GLU A 111 3.03 7.52 14.08
CA GLU A 111 4.35 8.02 14.49
C GLU A 111 5.05 7.03 15.42
N ASP A 112 4.35 6.58 16.48
CA ASP A 112 4.90 5.65 17.47
C ASP A 112 3.91 4.51 17.73
N SER A 113 4.43 3.27 17.77
CA SER A 113 3.60 2.09 18.09
C SER A 113 2.91 2.23 19.45
N GLY A 114 1.63 1.84 19.49
CA GLY A 114 0.81 1.92 20.69
C GLY A 114 0.22 3.32 21.01
N THR A 115 0.57 4.36 20.24
CA THR A 115 -0.03 5.70 20.40
C THR A 115 -1.12 5.96 19.35
N SER A 116 -1.92 7.00 19.54
CA SER A 116 -2.92 7.43 18.54
C SER A 116 -2.39 8.48 17.57
N ASN A 117 -1.15 8.97 17.78
CA ASN A 117 -0.58 10.02 16.97
C ASN A 117 -0.25 9.51 15.57
N THR A 118 -0.63 10.29 14.56
CA THR A 118 -0.39 9.97 13.15
C THR A 118 0.20 11.19 12.44
N PHE A 119 0.98 10.91 11.43
CA PHE A 119 1.42 11.88 10.44
C PHE A 119 0.54 11.73 9.20
N ASP A 120 -0.21 12.77 8.87
CA ASP A 120 -1.23 12.71 7.85
C ASP A 120 -0.78 13.34 6.53
N THR A 121 -1.11 12.66 5.44
CA THR A 121 -0.92 13.16 4.06
C THR A 121 -2.25 13.06 3.32
N TYR A 122 -2.60 14.11 2.58
CA TYR A 122 -3.82 14.23 1.79
C TYR A 122 -3.44 14.41 0.33
N GLU A 123 -3.96 13.55 -0.52
CA GLU A 123 -3.82 13.62 -1.98
C GLU A 123 -5.16 13.98 -2.60
N PHE A 124 -5.20 15.04 -3.38
CA PHE A 124 -6.41 15.51 -4.05
C PHE A 124 -6.32 15.20 -5.54
N TYR A 125 -7.40 14.65 -6.07
CA TYR A 125 -7.49 14.17 -7.44
C TYR A 125 -8.55 14.95 -8.22
N ASP A 126 -8.27 15.22 -9.51
CA ASP A 126 -9.28 15.70 -10.44
C ASP A 126 -10.19 14.55 -10.91
N GLY A 127 -11.25 14.86 -11.69
CA GLY A 127 -12.17 13.86 -12.24
C GLY A 127 -11.55 12.88 -13.26
N PHE A 128 -10.25 12.97 -13.54
CA PHE A 128 -9.48 12.09 -14.42
C PHE A 128 -8.43 11.28 -13.67
N ASN A 129 -8.48 11.30 -12.33
CA ASN A 129 -7.55 10.61 -11.44
C ASN A 129 -6.10 11.16 -11.53
N ASN A 130 -5.92 12.44 -11.85
CA ASN A 130 -4.62 13.09 -11.74
C ASN A 130 -4.50 13.77 -10.38
N ILE A 131 -3.34 13.63 -9.72
CA ILE A 131 -3.05 14.32 -8.46
C ILE A 131 -2.85 15.81 -8.75
N ILE A 132 -3.76 16.66 -8.27
CA ILE A 132 -3.71 18.10 -8.44
C ILE A 132 -3.10 18.83 -7.26
N GLN A 133 -3.16 18.24 -6.06
CA GLN A 133 -2.56 18.81 -4.86
C GLN A 133 -2.17 17.70 -3.88
N ILE A 134 -1.06 17.88 -3.17
CA ILE A 134 -0.65 17.07 -2.02
C ILE A 134 -0.49 18.01 -0.83
N LYS A 135 -1.11 17.64 0.30
CA LYS A 135 -0.93 18.33 1.58
C LYS A 135 -0.33 17.33 2.57
N THR A 136 0.71 17.75 3.27
CA THR A 136 1.39 16.93 4.27
C THR A 136 1.42 17.69 5.58
N GLU A 137 1.08 17.04 6.68
CA GLU A 137 1.14 17.63 8.00
C GLU A 137 2.54 18.18 8.31
N ALA A 138 2.59 19.29 9.05
CA ALA A 138 3.81 19.94 9.47
C ALA A 138 3.65 20.45 10.91
N GLU A 139 4.76 20.86 11.54
CA GLU A 139 4.76 21.38 12.89
C GLU A 139 3.88 22.63 13.05
N ASN A 140 3.47 22.91 14.29
CA ASN A 140 2.72 24.11 14.67
C ASN A 140 1.36 24.25 13.98
N ASN A 141 0.64 23.14 13.80
CA ASN A 141 -0.68 23.12 13.15
C ASN A 141 -0.65 23.74 11.76
N LYS A 142 0.39 23.40 11.00
CA LYS A 142 0.57 23.78 9.59
C LYS A 142 0.59 22.57 8.69
N GLN A 143 0.54 22.81 7.40
CA GLN A 143 0.70 21.80 6.37
C GLN A 143 1.62 22.32 5.25
N ILE A 144 2.39 21.41 4.66
CA ILE A 144 3.18 21.66 3.47
C ILE A 144 2.32 21.28 2.27
N VAL A 145 2.16 22.19 1.33
CA VAL A 145 1.33 22.01 0.13
C VAL A 145 2.20 22.03 -1.13
N GLU A 146 1.91 21.12 -2.05
CA GLU A 146 2.46 21.09 -3.40
C GLU A 146 1.31 20.96 -4.40
N ASP A 147 1.18 21.93 -5.34
CA ASP A 147 0.18 21.88 -6.41
C ASP A 147 0.79 21.35 -7.70
N THR A 148 0.02 20.58 -8.45
CA THR A 148 0.39 20.08 -9.78
C THR A 148 -0.62 20.59 -10.82
N PHE A 149 -0.11 21.23 -11.88
CA PHE A 149 -0.92 21.78 -12.96
C PHE A 149 -0.71 20.96 -14.23
N TYR A 150 -1.79 20.72 -14.94
CA TYR A 150 -1.80 19.89 -16.16
C TYR A 150 -2.16 20.73 -17.39
N ASP A 151 -1.60 20.37 -18.53
CA ASP A 151 -1.98 20.93 -19.83
C ASP A 151 -3.29 20.28 -20.36
N ASN A 152 -3.78 20.79 -21.49
CA ASN A 152 -4.99 20.27 -22.11
C ASN A 152 -4.89 18.80 -22.58
N LEU A 153 -3.67 18.25 -22.65
CA LEU A 153 -3.39 16.84 -22.97
C LEU A 153 -3.18 15.98 -21.73
N LYS A 154 -3.49 16.54 -20.53
CA LYS A 154 -3.31 15.87 -19.23
C LYS A 154 -1.85 15.50 -18.89
N ARG A 155 -0.88 16.22 -19.45
CA ARG A 155 0.53 16.12 -19.08
C ARG A 155 0.84 17.19 -18.03
N ILE A 156 1.74 16.88 -17.10
CA ILE A 156 2.18 17.86 -16.10
C ILE A 156 2.81 19.06 -16.82
N ALA A 157 2.19 20.21 -16.67
CA ALA A 157 2.67 21.49 -17.22
C ALA A 157 3.63 22.17 -16.23
N SER A 158 3.31 22.16 -14.95
CA SER A 158 4.15 22.74 -13.89
C SER A 158 3.77 22.16 -12.52
N LYS A 159 4.67 22.37 -11.55
CA LYS A 159 4.41 22.16 -10.12
C LYS A 159 4.77 23.43 -9.36
N SER A 160 4.03 23.71 -8.29
CA SER A 160 4.42 24.78 -7.36
C SER A 160 5.70 24.39 -6.60
N ASN A 161 6.43 25.37 -6.11
CA ASN A 161 7.32 25.11 -4.99
C ASN A 161 6.47 24.77 -3.76
N LYS A 162 7.00 23.92 -2.87
CA LYS A 162 6.33 23.59 -1.61
C LYS A 162 6.20 24.84 -0.76
N TYR A 163 5.02 25.06 -0.20
CA TYR A 163 4.72 26.20 0.67
C TYR A 163 3.95 25.76 1.92
N LEU A 164 4.07 26.56 2.98
CA LEU A 164 3.38 26.32 4.23
C LEU A 164 2.04 27.06 4.25
N THR A 165 1.01 26.40 4.78
CA THR A 165 -0.30 26.99 5.05
C THR A 165 -0.81 26.52 6.42
N SER A 166 -1.82 27.21 6.97
CA SER A 166 -2.49 26.75 8.17
C SER A 166 -3.31 25.50 7.88
N PHE A 167 -3.45 24.63 8.88
CA PHE A 167 -4.44 23.56 8.84
C PHE A 167 -5.83 24.20 8.86
N PHE A 168 -6.77 23.69 8.04
CA PHE A 168 -8.15 24.14 8.04
C PHE A 168 -9.00 23.24 8.92
#